data_b1145d2710201cfe6ff45a947efa44de
#
_entry.id   b1145d2710201cfe6ff45a947efa44de
#
_cell.length_a   1.000
_cell.length_b   1.000
_cell.length_c   1.000
_cell.angle_alpha   90.00
_cell.angle_beta   90.00
_cell.angle_gamma   90.00
#
_symmetry.space_group_name_H-M   'P 1'
#
loop_
_entity.id
_entity.type
_entity.pdbx_description
1 polymer ?
#
loop_
_entity_poly.entity_id
_entity_poly.type
_entity_poly.pdbx_seq_one_letter_code
_entity_poly.pdbx_strand_id
1 'polypeptide(L)'
;MVKNKYITKDEANSIYNEQLNFYGIKENRSLSSVYYYKDAVMQELNNIKSIPNSLIETGGLKIYTNLNLDNQKVLEENIKNELKDIENIQVASIIVDPKTGNISALVGGIDYTKSEFNRVTQAKRQVGSTMKPFLYYAALENGFTASSTFKSEPTTFNLGNNKIYSPKNASNIYANKDISMASAIAFSDNIYAVKTHLFLGTDVLINIAKEVGIETKLEPNASLPLGSNEISMIDFANGYATLANMGKKNKVHLIEKITDINNNIIYEHKSDEEEVLNKKYVYILNELLTNTYNYTFVDYTSPTMLSINKIITRKYSVKSGSTSSDTWTVGYNNDALVMVWSGYDDNTPTKKNVSIANKNIWAKTIEEILKNTKKTWYEIPDNITASLVNPLSGETNDGNKNTLLFYINGTEPNNNYKQKK
;
A
#
# COMPACT_ATOMS: atom_id res chain seq x y z
N MET A 1 50.68 -10.34 24.43
CA MET A 1 51.74 -10.34 23.42
C MET A 1 53.13 -10.18 24.01
N VAL A 2 53.43 -9.15 24.82
CA VAL A 2 54.74 -8.98 25.49
C VAL A 2 55.13 -10.18 26.35
N LYS A 3 54.20 -10.66 27.20
CA LYS A 3 54.42 -11.84 28.07
C LYS A 3 54.82 -13.13 27.31
N ASN A 4 54.34 -13.24 26.09
CA ASN A 4 54.61 -14.39 25.21
C ASN A 4 55.72 -14.12 24.19
N LYS A 5 56.45 -13.00 24.33
CA LYS A 5 57.59 -12.59 23.47
C LYS A 5 57.24 -12.42 21.98
N TYR A 6 56.00 -12.15 21.65
CA TYR A 6 55.59 -11.83 20.27
C TYR A 6 55.96 -10.40 19.85
N ILE A 7 55.98 -9.48 20.82
CA ILE A 7 56.40 -8.08 20.66
C ILE A 7 57.22 -7.65 21.87
N THR A 8 58.07 -6.65 21.69
CA THR A 8 58.82 -6.00 22.78
C THR A 8 57.91 -5.07 23.59
N LYS A 9 58.36 -4.66 24.77
CA LYS A 9 57.64 -3.72 25.62
C LYS A 9 57.53 -2.32 24.96
N ASP A 10 58.56 -1.93 24.20
CA ASP A 10 58.60 -0.65 23.49
C ASP A 10 57.66 -0.64 22.30
N GLU A 11 57.60 -1.74 21.54
CA GLU A 11 56.60 -1.93 20.47
C GLU A 11 55.18 -1.92 21.04
N ALA A 12 54.91 -2.55 22.17
CA ALA A 12 53.63 -2.52 22.84
C ALA A 12 53.21 -1.09 23.24
N ASN A 13 54.15 -0.28 23.78
CA ASN A 13 53.91 1.09 24.17
C ASN A 13 53.70 2.01 22.97
N SER A 14 54.40 1.80 21.85
CA SER A 14 54.17 2.61 20.64
C SER A 14 52.81 2.31 20.04
N ILE A 15 52.41 1.04 19.95
CA ILE A 15 51.10 0.61 19.44
C ILE A 15 49.96 1.10 20.34
N TYR A 16 50.17 1.19 21.66
CA TYR A 16 49.13 1.66 22.61
C TYR A 16 48.78 3.13 22.39
N ASN A 17 49.68 3.93 21.83
CA ASN A 17 49.50 5.34 21.54
C ASN A 17 49.19 5.61 20.06
N GLU A 18 49.19 4.57 19.23
CA GLU A 18 48.83 4.69 17.82
C GLU A 18 47.33 4.84 17.64
N GLN A 19 46.89 5.85 16.89
CA GLN A 19 45.51 6.00 16.52
C GLN A 19 45.15 4.91 15.49
N LEU A 20 44.25 4.01 15.87
CA LEU A 20 43.80 2.95 14.97
C LEU A 20 43.09 3.54 13.76
N ASN A 21 43.66 3.36 12.59
CA ASN A 21 43.03 3.69 11.33
C ASN A 21 42.22 2.47 10.83
N PHE A 22 40.90 2.57 10.92
CA PHE A 22 40.01 1.55 10.36
C PHE A 22 39.88 1.76 8.86
N TYR A 23 40.55 0.91 8.08
CA TYR A 23 40.42 0.89 6.61
C TYR A 23 39.19 0.04 6.24
N GLY A 24 38.21 0.65 5.58
CA GLY A 24 37.09 -0.07 4.98
C GLY A 24 35.69 0.35 5.43
N ILE A 25 35.55 1.24 6.39
CA ILE A 25 34.28 1.86 6.70
C ILE A 25 34.38 3.35 6.39
N LYS A 26 34.28 3.71 5.10
CA LYS A 26 33.75 5.03 4.78
C LYS A 26 32.28 4.98 5.17
N GLU A 27 31.97 5.48 6.38
CA GLU A 27 30.58 5.79 6.74
C GLU A 27 30.02 6.75 5.70
N ASN A 28 29.45 6.20 4.65
CA ASN A 28 28.60 6.97 3.76
C ASN A 28 27.26 7.12 4.49
N ARG A 29 27.21 8.02 5.47
CA ARG A 29 26.02 8.33 6.32
C ARG A 29 24.86 8.93 5.53
N SER A 30 24.90 8.88 4.18
CA SER A 30 23.89 9.53 3.35
C SER A 30 22.53 8.80 3.35
N LEU A 31 22.48 7.51 3.68
CA LEU A 31 21.25 6.69 3.63
C LEU A 31 21.06 5.93 4.94
N SER A 32 20.64 6.61 5.99
CA SER A 32 20.45 5.99 7.32
C SER A 32 19.38 4.91 7.32
N SER A 33 18.40 4.97 6.43
CA SER A 33 17.32 4.01 6.38
C SER A 33 17.68 2.69 5.66
N VAL A 34 18.82 2.59 4.99
CA VAL A 34 19.35 1.31 4.48
C VAL A 34 19.50 0.29 5.62
N TYR A 35 19.71 0.75 6.84
CA TYR A 35 19.76 -0.14 8.00
C TYR A 35 18.40 -0.83 8.25
N TYR A 36 17.27 -0.13 8.09
CA TYR A 36 15.95 -0.76 8.14
C TYR A 36 15.78 -1.82 7.06
N TYR A 37 16.28 -1.55 5.85
CA TYR A 37 16.26 -2.52 4.76
C TYR A 37 17.11 -3.74 5.11
N LYS A 38 18.33 -3.54 5.61
CA LYS A 38 19.22 -4.61 6.07
C LYS A 38 18.55 -5.48 7.14
N ASP A 39 17.92 -4.88 8.15
CA ASP A 39 17.25 -5.62 9.21
C ASP A 39 16.06 -6.44 8.68
N ALA A 40 15.31 -5.88 7.73
CA ALA A 40 14.25 -6.61 7.05
C ALA A 40 14.80 -7.80 6.24
N VAL A 41 15.95 -7.63 5.56
CA VAL A 41 16.65 -8.73 4.86
C VAL A 41 17.07 -9.81 5.86
N MET A 42 17.63 -9.45 7.01
CA MET A 42 18.03 -10.42 8.04
C MET A 42 16.82 -11.15 8.63
N GLN A 43 15.70 -10.47 8.80
CA GLN A 43 14.46 -11.08 9.24
C GLN A 43 13.91 -12.07 8.19
N GLU A 44 13.93 -11.71 6.90
CA GLU A 44 13.53 -12.61 5.81
C GLU A 44 14.46 -13.82 5.73
N LEU A 45 15.78 -13.61 5.80
CA LEU A 45 16.78 -14.67 5.80
C LEU A 45 16.51 -15.71 6.89
N ASN A 46 16.25 -15.28 8.12
CA ASN A 46 15.94 -16.17 9.25
C ASN A 46 14.63 -16.97 9.04
N ASN A 47 13.75 -16.56 8.16
CA ASN A 47 12.50 -17.25 7.82
C ASN A 47 12.64 -18.23 6.65
N ILE A 48 13.79 -18.26 5.95
CA ILE A 48 14.06 -19.21 4.86
C ILE A 48 14.40 -20.57 5.43
N LYS A 49 13.41 -21.47 5.48
CA LYS A 49 13.55 -22.81 6.11
C LYS A 49 14.66 -23.69 5.51
N SER A 50 15.04 -23.45 4.26
CA SER A 50 16.11 -24.20 3.59
C SER A 50 17.51 -23.81 4.05
N ILE A 51 17.68 -22.72 4.82
CA ILE A 51 18.97 -22.23 5.33
C ILE A 51 19.03 -22.48 6.83
N PRO A 52 19.94 -23.36 7.29
CA PRO A 52 20.12 -23.59 8.73
C PRO A 52 20.64 -22.34 9.46
N ASN A 53 20.12 -22.06 10.65
CA ASN A 53 20.58 -20.93 11.48
C ASN A 53 22.11 -20.97 11.74
N SER A 54 22.68 -22.16 11.93
CA SER A 54 24.13 -22.33 12.10
C SER A 54 24.92 -21.77 10.91
N LEU A 55 24.43 -21.88 9.70
CA LEU A 55 25.06 -21.32 8.51
C LEU A 55 24.98 -19.79 8.47
N ILE A 56 23.89 -19.22 8.97
CA ILE A 56 23.71 -17.76 9.10
C ILE A 56 24.71 -17.23 10.15
N GLU A 57 24.84 -17.91 11.28
CA GLU A 57 25.72 -17.51 12.39
C GLU A 57 27.22 -17.64 12.06
N THR A 58 27.60 -18.70 11.35
CA THR A 58 29.01 -18.92 10.95
C THR A 58 29.49 -17.97 9.86
N GLY A 59 28.55 -17.36 9.12
CA GLY A 59 28.86 -16.40 8.06
C GLY A 59 29.30 -17.07 6.74
N GLY A 60 29.84 -16.24 5.84
CA GLY A 60 30.29 -16.70 4.51
C GLY A 60 29.19 -16.71 3.45
N LEU A 61 27.98 -16.25 3.80
CA LEU A 61 26.89 -16.07 2.85
C LEU A 61 27.01 -14.73 2.10
N LYS A 62 26.74 -14.78 0.80
CA LYS A 62 26.54 -13.59 -0.03
C LYS A 62 25.04 -13.47 -0.33
N ILE A 63 24.43 -12.40 0.15
CA ILE A 63 22.99 -12.17 0.01
C ILE A 63 22.78 -11.11 -1.06
N TYR A 64 22.12 -11.48 -2.14
CA TYR A 64 21.73 -10.58 -3.23
C TYR A 64 20.31 -10.11 -2.98
N THR A 65 20.13 -8.80 -2.87
CA THR A 65 18.87 -8.17 -2.52
C THR A 65 18.30 -7.36 -3.66
N ASN A 66 17.02 -7.07 -3.59
CA ASN A 66 16.29 -6.26 -4.57
C ASN A 66 16.44 -4.74 -4.35
N LEU A 67 17.29 -4.31 -3.41
CA LEU A 67 17.50 -2.90 -3.10
C LEU A 67 17.97 -2.11 -4.31
N ASN A 68 17.24 -1.05 -4.65
CA ASN A 68 17.64 -0.04 -5.60
C ASN A 68 17.99 1.24 -4.84
N LEU A 69 19.27 1.62 -4.85
CA LEU A 69 19.75 2.77 -4.09
C LEU A 69 19.16 4.10 -4.55
N ASP A 70 18.83 4.25 -5.83
CA ASP A 70 18.19 5.47 -6.35
C ASP A 70 16.76 5.58 -5.85
N ASN A 71 15.98 4.48 -5.86
CA ASN A 71 14.64 4.42 -5.29
C ASN A 71 14.66 4.70 -3.79
N GLN A 72 15.62 4.12 -3.08
CA GLN A 72 15.80 4.32 -1.64
C GLN A 72 16.07 5.79 -1.32
N LYS A 73 16.99 6.41 -2.05
CA LYS A 73 17.34 7.83 -1.89
C LYS A 73 16.14 8.74 -2.18
N VAL A 74 15.42 8.51 -3.26
CA VAL A 74 14.21 9.28 -3.60
C VAL A 74 13.17 9.19 -2.50
N LEU A 75 12.94 7.98 -1.96
CA LEU A 75 11.98 7.76 -0.87
C LEU A 75 12.39 8.53 0.40
N GLU A 76 13.67 8.41 0.82
CA GLU A 76 14.18 9.10 2.00
C GLU A 76 14.12 10.63 1.89
N GLU A 77 14.52 11.17 0.73
CA GLU A 77 14.49 12.61 0.49
C GLU A 77 13.07 13.17 0.55
N ASN A 78 12.10 12.48 -0.05
CA ASN A 78 10.70 12.90 0.00
C ASN A 78 10.13 12.81 1.41
N ILE A 79 10.41 11.75 2.16
CA ILE A 79 10.02 11.61 3.57
C ILE A 79 10.60 12.76 4.40
N LYS A 80 11.90 13.00 4.30
CA LYS A 80 12.60 14.06 5.02
C LYS A 80 11.99 15.43 4.71
N ASN A 81 11.75 15.72 3.44
CA ASN A 81 11.23 17.02 3.02
C ASN A 81 9.81 17.30 3.49
N GLU A 82 8.94 16.28 3.47
CA GLU A 82 7.53 16.45 3.81
C GLU A 82 7.24 16.36 5.32
N LEU A 83 8.07 15.64 6.08
CA LEU A 83 7.84 15.44 7.51
C LEU A 83 8.73 16.27 8.43
N LYS A 84 9.69 17.05 7.91
CA LYS A 84 10.67 17.82 8.70
C LYS A 84 10.06 18.76 9.75
N ASP A 85 8.87 19.29 9.48
CA ASP A 85 8.18 20.26 10.33
C ASP A 85 7.09 19.61 11.22
N ILE A 86 7.07 18.27 11.29
CA ILE A 86 6.11 17.52 12.11
C ILE A 86 6.87 16.76 13.20
N GLU A 87 6.83 17.27 14.40
CA GLU A 87 7.56 16.72 15.54
C GLU A 87 7.08 15.31 15.91
N ASN A 88 8.01 14.43 16.28
CA ASN A 88 7.80 13.08 16.79
C ASN A 88 7.01 12.14 15.86
N ILE A 89 6.69 12.57 14.63
CA ILE A 89 6.00 11.72 13.66
C ILE A 89 6.90 10.54 13.26
N GLN A 90 6.28 9.41 13.00
CA GLN A 90 6.93 8.24 12.43
C GLN A 90 6.38 7.93 11.04
N VAL A 91 7.14 7.15 10.29
CA VAL A 91 6.81 6.75 8.93
C VAL A 91 7.20 5.30 8.70
N ALA A 92 6.42 4.62 7.88
CA ALA A 92 6.80 3.38 7.23
C ALA A 92 6.47 3.51 5.74
N SER A 93 7.38 3.06 4.88
CA SER A 93 7.14 3.11 3.44
C SER A 93 7.93 2.03 2.71
N ILE A 94 7.35 1.52 1.63
CA ILE A 94 7.99 0.57 0.71
C ILE A 94 7.70 0.93 -0.73
N ILE A 95 8.62 0.54 -1.61
CA ILE A 95 8.46 0.55 -3.06
C ILE A 95 8.59 -0.89 -3.54
N VAL A 96 7.57 -1.36 -4.27
CA VAL A 96 7.49 -2.74 -4.77
C VAL A 96 7.33 -2.72 -6.28
N ASP A 97 8.03 -3.61 -6.98
CA ASP A 97 7.69 -3.99 -8.35
C ASP A 97 6.53 -4.99 -8.31
N PRO A 98 5.33 -4.63 -8.78
CA PRO A 98 4.17 -5.52 -8.66
C PRO A 98 4.28 -6.80 -9.50
N LYS A 99 5.09 -6.80 -10.57
CA LYS A 99 5.24 -7.96 -11.46
C LYS A 99 6.09 -9.06 -10.84
N THR A 100 7.10 -8.66 -10.06
CA THR A 100 8.05 -9.59 -9.44
C THR A 100 7.85 -9.78 -7.95
N GLY A 101 7.23 -8.82 -7.27
CA GLY A 101 7.17 -8.75 -5.81
C GLY A 101 8.43 -8.15 -5.16
N ASN A 102 9.40 -7.71 -5.95
CA ASN A 102 10.67 -7.17 -5.47
C ASN A 102 10.47 -5.88 -4.68
N ILE A 103 10.90 -5.85 -3.41
CA ILE A 103 10.92 -4.63 -2.60
C ILE A 103 12.21 -3.88 -2.94
N SER A 104 12.11 -2.79 -3.70
CA SER A 104 13.25 -2.00 -4.17
C SER A 104 13.70 -0.89 -3.22
N ALA A 105 12.84 -0.50 -2.26
CA ALA A 105 13.16 0.44 -1.19
C ALA A 105 12.29 0.19 0.05
N LEU A 106 12.84 0.51 1.22
CA LEU A 106 12.15 0.34 2.50
C LEU A 106 12.63 1.38 3.51
N VAL A 107 11.69 2.08 4.14
CA VAL A 107 11.93 2.99 5.26
C VAL A 107 11.04 2.58 6.43
N GLY A 108 11.64 2.19 7.56
CA GLY A 108 10.92 1.72 8.75
C GLY A 108 10.73 2.76 9.86
N GLY A 109 11.25 3.97 9.68
CA GLY A 109 11.16 5.06 10.64
C GLY A 109 11.91 6.30 10.16
N ILE A 110 11.77 7.41 10.89
CA ILE A 110 12.40 8.70 10.54
C ILE A 110 13.92 8.67 10.76
N ASP A 111 14.37 8.02 11.82
CA ASP A 111 15.78 8.03 12.24
C ASP A 111 16.14 6.70 12.90
N TYR A 112 16.92 5.88 12.19
CA TYR A 112 17.36 4.58 12.67
C TYR A 112 18.22 4.69 13.94
N THR A 113 18.99 5.75 14.08
CA THR A 113 19.87 5.94 15.26
C THR A 113 19.11 6.18 16.56
N LYS A 114 17.86 6.67 16.45
CA LYS A 114 16.95 6.87 17.57
C LYS A 114 16.04 5.68 17.84
N SER A 115 15.69 4.93 16.80
CA SER A 115 14.81 3.77 16.92
C SER A 115 15.09 2.79 15.79
N GLU A 116 15.59 1.62 16.13
CA GLU A 116 15.78 0.49 15.19
C GLU A 116 14.47 -0.23 14.88
N PHE A 117 13.36 0.13 15.54
CA PHE A 117 12.06 -0.50 15.33
C PHE A 117 11.57 -0.28 13.91
N ASN A 118 11.55 -1.37 13.12
CA ASN A 118 11.17 -1.36 11.72
C ASN A 118 9.64 -1.48 11.58
N ARG A 119 8.97 -0.36 11.37
CA ARG A 119 7.49 -0.31 11.29
C ARG A 119 6.92 -0.99 10.06
N VAL A 120 7.72 -1.27 9.04
CA VAL A 120 7.28 -2.04 7.86
C VAL A 120 7.04 -3.51 8.22
N THR A 121 7.95 -4.11 9.00
CA THR A 121 7.94 -5.55 9.28
C THR A 121 7.45 -5.90 10.69
N GLN A 122 7.59 -4.98 11.64
CA GLN A 122 7.33 -5.25 13.07
C GLN A 122 6.06 -4.60 13.60
N ALA A 123 5.63 -3.44 13.04
CA ALA A 123 4.40 -2.80 13.45
C ALA A 123 3.18 -3.42 12.78
N LYS A 124 2.07 -3.50 13.52
CA LYS A 124 0.72 -3.74 12.99
C LYS A 124 -0.11 -2.50 13.27
N ARG A 125 -0.76 -1.95 12.24
CA ARG A 125 -1.54 -0.72 12.33
C ARG A 125 -2.87 -0.89 11.63
N GLN A 126 -3.90 -0.17 12.09
CA GLN A 126 -5.19 -0.14 11.42
C GLN A 126 -5.02 0.49 10.03
N VAL A 127 -5.45 -0.25 9.01
CA VAL A 127 -5.24 0.18 7.61
C VAL A 127 -6.28 1.20 7.14
N GLY A 128 -7.34 1.40 7.90
CA GLY A 128 -8.38 2.37 7.55
C GLY A 128 -9.01 2.06 6.19
N SER A 129 -9.47 3.09 5.52
CA SER A 129 -10.15 2.96 4.21
C SER A 129 -9.28 2.37 3.09
N THR A 130 -8.00 2.06 3.31
CA THR A 130 -7.21 1.31 2.31
C THR A 130 -7.63 -0.16 2.22
N MET A 131 -8.48 -0.65 3.14
CA MET A 131 -9.10 -1.98 3.02
C MET A 131 -10.19 -2.04 1.94
N LYS A 132 -10.83 -0.93 1.60
CA LYS A 132 -12.00 -0.87 0.70
C LYS A 132 -11.77 -1.40 -0.71
N PRO A 133 -10.60 -1.27 -1.36
CA PRO A 133 -10.40 -1.85 -2.69
C PRO A 133 -10.68 -3.36 -2.75
N PHE A 134 -10.32 -4.12 -1.74
CA PHE A 134 -10.60 -5.56 -1.67
C PHE A 134 -12.10 -5.84 -1.53
N LEU A 135 -12.82 -5.02 -0.77
CA LEU A 135 -14.28 -5.09 -0.70
C LEU A 135 -14.93 -4.81 -2.06
N TYR A 136 -14.48 -3.77 -2.76
CA TYR A 136 -15.07 -3.39 -4.04
C TYR A 136 -14.71 -4.37 -5.16
N TYR A 137 -13.54 -5.01 -5.10
CA TYR A 137 -13.25 -6.16 -5.95
C TYR A 137 -14.28 -7.27 -5.71
N ALA A 138 -14.48 -7.67 -4.45
CA ALA A 138 -15.47 -8.67 -4.06
C ALA A 138 -16.90 -8.30 -4.54
N ALA A 139 -17.26 -7.02 -4.44
CA ALA A 139 -18.57 -6.55 -4.92
C ALA A 139 -18.71 -6.70 -6.43
N LEU A 140 -17.69 -6.30 -7.21
CA LEU A 140 -17.69 -6.47 -8.68
C LEU A 140 -17.80 -7.94 -9.08
N GLU A 141 -17.08 -8.83 -8.42
CA GLU A 141 -17.15 -10.28 -8.66
C GLU A 141 -18.52 -10.87 -8.33
N ASN A 142 -19.24 -10.28 -7.36
CA ASN A 142 -20.58 -10.67 -6.95
C ASN A 142 -21.69 -9.86 -7.64
N GLY A 143 -21.45 -9.34 -8.85
CA GLY A 143 -22.45 -8.76 -9.74
C GLY A 143 -22.75 -7.28 -9.53
N PHE A 144 -22.03 -6.58 -8.65
CA PHE A 144 -22.06 -5.13 -8.62
C PHE A 144 -21.36 -4.56 -9.84
N THR A 145 -21.75 -3.36 -10.23
CA THR A 145 -21.11 -2.58 -11.30
C THR A 145 -20.61 -1.24 -10.76
N ALA A 146 -19.85 -0.53 -11.57
CA ALA A 146 -19.43 0.85 -11.27
C ALA A 146 -20.61 1.78 -10.95
N SER A 147 -21.81 1.48 -11.50
CA SER A 147 -23.05 2.21 -11.32
C SER A 147 -23.96 1.69 -10.22
N SER A 148 -23.63 0.58 -9.54
CA SER A 148 -24.45 0.08 -8.42
C SER A 148 -24.56 1.10 -7.31
N THR A 149 -25.79 1.33 -6.80
CA THR A 149 -26.05 2.42 -5.87
C THR A 149 -26.44 1.94 -4.48
N PHE A 150 -26.03 2.72 -3.48
CA PHE A 150 -26.59 2.73 -2.13
C PHE A 150 -26.75 4.17 -1.67
N LYS A 151 -27.76 4.40 -0.83
CA LYS A 151 -27.98 5.69 -0.20
C LYS A 151 -26.90 6.00 0.83
N SER A 152 -26.22 7.15 0.66
CA SER A 152 -25.25 7.68 1.62
C SER A 152 -25.95 8.65 2.57
N GLU A 153 -26.34 8.17 3.75
CA GLU A 153 -27.00 8.92 4.81
C GLU A 153 -26.60 8.38 6.17
N PRO A 154 -26.76 9.13 7.28
CA PRO A 154 -26.56 8.60 8.62
C PRO A 154 -27.36 7.30 8.80
N THR A 155 -26.66 6.20 9.06
CA THR A 155 -27.27 4.86 9.11
C THR A 155 -26.83 4.13 10.37
N THR A 156 -27.78 3.51 11.05
CA THR A 156 -27.53 2.60 12.16
C THR A 156 -27.90 1.18 11.74
N PHE A 157 -26.94 0.27 11.85
CA PHE A 157 -27.10 -1.15 11.53
C PHE A 157 -27.41 -1.94 12.78
N ASN A 158 -28.47 -2.75 12.73
CA ASN A 158 -28.75 -3.75 13.76
C ASN A 158 -28.03 -5.05 13.36
N LEU A 159 -27.03 -5.45 14.14
CA LEU A 159 -26.22 -6.64 13.90
C LEU A 159 -26.74 -7.89 14.64
N GLY A 160 -27.94 -7.84 15.21
CA GLY A 160 -28.47 -8.89 16.06
C GLY A 160 -27.93 -8.86 17.50
N ASN A 161 -28.51 -9.68 18.39
CA ASN A 161 -28.07 -9.79 19.78
C ASN A 161 -27.88 -8.43 20.51
N ASN A 162 -28.78 -7.47 20.27
CA ASN A 162 -28.72 -6.08 20.77
C ASN A 162 -27.45 -5.31 20.40
N LYS A 163 -26.69 -5.77 19.42
CA LYS A 163 -25.51 -5.04 18.90
C LYS A 163 -25.97 -4.08 17.80
N ILE A 164 -25.62 -2.82 17.96
CA ILE A 164 -25.83 -1.77 16.96
C ILE A 164 -24.49 -1.22 16.50
N TYR A 165 -24.41 -0.80 15.22
CA TYR A 165 -23.23 -0.18 14.64
C TYR A 165 -23.64 1.04 13.83
N SER A 166 -23.09 2.20 14.15
CA SER A 166 -23.41 3.49 13.51
C SER A 166 -22.13 4.15 12.98
N PRO A 167 -21.60 3.67 11.83
CA PRO A 167 -20.43 4.29 11.20
C PRO A 167 -20.76 5.71 10.74
N LYS A 168 -19.71 6.54 10.67
CA LYS A 168 -19.83 7.92 10.19
C LYS A 168 -18.92 8.12 8.99
N ASN A 169 -19.38 8.92 8.02
CA ASN A 169 -18.51 9.44 6.99
C ASN A 169 -17.53 10.47 7.55
N ALA A 170 -16.42 10.71 6.86
CA ALA A 170 -15.48 11.75 7.22
C ALA A 170 -16.20 13.10 7.35
N SER A 171 -15.91 13.82 8.42
CA SER A 171 -16.54 15.13 8.73
C SER A 171 -18.07 15.10 8.80
N ASN A 172 -18.70 13.94 8.95
CA ASN A 172 -20.15 13.73 8.93
C ASN A 172 -20.85 14.28 7.66
N ILE A 173 -20.15 14.20 6.52
CA ILE A 173 -20.70 14.64 5.23
C ILE A 173 -21.35 13.45 4.51
N TYR A 174 -22.60 13.61 4.09
CA TYR A 174 -23.41 12.59 3.42
C TYR A 174 -24.09 13.18 2.19
N ALA A 175 -24.30 12.37 1.16
CA ALA A 175 -25.05 12.76 -0.02
C ALA A 175 -26.55 12.93 0.25
N ASN A 176 -27.09 12.21 1.25
CA ASN A 176 -28.51 12.06 1.59
C ASN A 176 -29.37 11.53 0.42
N LYS A 177 -28.73 10.90 -0.55
CA LYS A 177 -29.33 10.27 -1.74
C LYS A 177 -28.48 9.06 -2.15
N ASP A 178 -28.97 8.31 -3.13
CA ASP A 178 -28.21 7.21 -3.72
C ASP A 178 -26.98 7.76 -4.44
N ILE A 179 -25.85 7.05 -4.25
CA ILE A 179 -24.59 7.33 -4.93
C ILE A 179 -24.05 6.05 -5.56
N SER A 180 -23.38 6.21 -6.71
CA SER A 180 -22.74 5.10 -7.41
C SER A 180 -21.55 4.52 -6.63
N MET A 181 -21.15 3.27 -6.93
CA MET A 181 -19.91 2.68 -6.41
C MET A 181 -18.71 3.55 -6.80
N ALA A 182 -18.67 4.09 -8.01
CA ALA A 182 -17.60 4.97 -8.47
C ALA A 182 -17.44 6.20 -7.58
N SER A 183 -18.54 6.85 -7.21
CA SER A 183 -18.55 7.97 -6.26
C SER A 183 -18.18 7.54 -4.84
N ALA A 184 -18.69 6.40 -4.39
CA ALA A 184 -18.36 5.86 -3.06
C ALA A 184 -16.86 5.60 -2.91
N ILE A 185 -16.19 5.13 -3.98
CA ILE A 185 -14.73 4.96 -4.03
C ILE A 185 -14.03 6.32 -4.03
N ALA A 186 -14.46 7.26 -4.88
CA ALA A 186 -13.85 8.58 -5.00
C ALA A 186 -13.87 9.36 -3.67
N PHE A 187 -14.99 9.31 -2.97
CA PHE A 187 -15.19 9.99 -1.67
C PHE A 187 -14.77 9.15 -0.47
N SER A 188 -14.49 7.87 -0.69
CA SER A 188 -14.24 6.93 0.40
C SER A 188 -15.42 6.82 1.39
N ASP A 189 -16.67 6.80 0.88
CA ASP A 189 -17.88 6.75 1.69
C ASP A 189 -17.90 5.51 2.59
N ASN A 190 -18.08 5.70 3.90
CA ASN A 190 -18.08 4.64 4.89
C ASN A 190 -19.42 3.90 4.93
N ILE A 191 -20.52 4.64 4.73
CA ILE A 191 -21.87 4.05 4.77
C ILE A 191 -22.04 3.10 3.60
N TYR A 192 -21.64 3.53 2.40
CA TYR A 192 -21.68 2.68 1.22
C TYR A 192 -20.84 1.41 1.42
N ALA A 193 -19.61 1.55 1.94
CA ALA A 193 -18.73 0.41 2.18
C ALA A 193 -19.33 -0.60 3.18
N VAL A 194 -19.91 -0.12 4.28
CA VAL A 194 -20.53 -1.00 5.29
C VAL A 194 -21.78 -1.67 4.72
N LYS A 195 -22.62 -0.93 3.96
CA LYS A 195 -23.78 -1.53 3.27
C LYS A 195 -23.36 -2.63 2.31
N THR A 196 -22.33 -2.38 1.49
CA THR A 196 -21.78 -3.37 0.56
C THR A 196 -21.27 -4.61 1.31
N HIS A 197 -20.49 -4.42 2.39
CA HIS A 197 -19.95 -5.53 3.17
C HIS A 197 -21.03 -6.40 3.82
N LEU A 198 -22.02 -5.77 4.44
CA LEU A 198 -23.11 -6.50 5.06
C LEU A 198 -24.02 -7.18 4.03
N PHE A 199 -24.18 -6.59 2.83
CA PHE A 199 -24.92 -7.19 1.73
C PHE A 199 -24.26 -8.47 1.21
N LEU A 200 -22.92 -8.44 1.06
CA LEU A 200 -22.15 -9.60 0.58
C LEU A 200 -21.97 -10.70 1.65
N GLY A 201 -22.06 -10.34 2.91
CA GLY A 201 -21.70 -11.19 4.05
C GLY A 201 -20.27 -10.92 4.54
N THR A 202 -20.09 -11.02 5.85
CA THR A 202 -18.85 -10.59 6.53
C THR A 202 -17.60 -11.42 6.19
N ASP A 203 -17.77 -12.63 5.68
CA ASP A 203 -16.66 -13.54 5.36
C ASP A 203 -16.08 -13.29 3.97
N VAL A 204 -16.84 -12.68 3.05
CA VAL A 204 -16.40 -12.48 1.65
C VAL A 204 -15.12 -11.66 1.59
N LEU A 205 -15.05 -10.55 2.31
CA LEU A 205 -13.85 -9.70 2.34
C LEU A 205 -12.65 -10.43 2.97
N ILE A 206 -12.87 -11.29 3.96
CA ILE A 206 -11.82 -12.12 4.58
C ILE A 206 -11.27 -13.12 3.56
N ASN A 207 -12.13 -13.74 2.78
CA ASN A 207 -11.72 -14.71 1.76
C ASN A 207 -10.87 -14.03 0.68
N ILE A 208 -11.31 -12.89 0.15
CA ILE A 208 -10.51 -12.11 -0.82
C ILE A 208 -9.16 -11.69 -0.22
N ALA A 209 -9.12 -11.23 1.03
CA ALA A 209 -7.88 -10.86 1.68
C ALA A 209 -6.88 -12.03 1.74
N LYS A 210 -7.35 -13.24 2.05
CA LYS A 210 -6.53 -14.46 2.04
C LYS A 210 -6.06 -14.84 0.64
N GLU A 211 -6.93 -14.79 -0.34
CA GLU A 211 -6.60 -15.11 -1.75
C GLU A 211 -5.48 -14.21 -2.27
N VAL A 212 -5.52 -12.92 -1.96
CA VAL A 212 -4.48 -11.98 -2.36
C VAL A 212 -3.20 -12.03 -1.50
N GLY A 213 -3.13 -12.95 -0.53
CA GLY A 213 -1.93 -13.19 0.28
C GLY A 213 -1.80 -12.34 1.54
N ILE A 214 -2.90 -11.77 2.06
CA ILE A 214 -2.91 -11.16 3.40
C ILE A 214 -3.11 -12.28 4.42
N GLU A 215 -2.05 -12.63 5.14
CA GLU A 215 -2.02 -13.75 6.09
C GLU A 215 -2.49 -13.35 7.51
N THR A 216 -2.52 -12.04 7.81
CA THR A 216 -3.02 -11.53 9.10
C THR A 216 -4.46 -11.99 9.31
N LYS A 217 -4.73 -12.58 10.49
CA LYS A 217 -6.08 -12.98 10.87
C LYS A 217 -6.99 -11.77 10.95
N LEU A 218 -8.06 -11.77 10.16
CA LEU A 218 -9.10 -10.73 10.13
C LEU A 218 -10.35 -11.21 10.88
N GLU A 219 -11.03 -10.27 11.53
CA GLU A 219 -12.26 -10.56 12.28
C GLU A 219 -13.50 -10.21 11.43
N PRO A 220 -14.49 -11.13 11.33
CA PRO A 220 -15.69 -10.93 10.52
C PRO A 220 -16.68 -9.97 11.20
N ASN A 221 -16.34 -8.69 11.24
CA ASN A 221 -17.16 -7.67 11.85
C ASN A 221 -17.59 -6.58 10.86
N ALA A 222 -18.64 -5.83 11.19
CA ALA A 222 -19.20 -4.80 10.31
C ALA A 222 -18.24 -3.63 10.00
N SER A 223 -17.19 -3.44 10.82
CA SER A 223 -16.18 -2.40 10.61
C SER A 223 -14.98 -2.85 9.79
N LEU A 224 -14.86 -4.13 9.44
CA LEU A 224 -13.76 -4.69 8.66
C LEU A 224 -13.47 -3.89 7.37
N PRO A 225 -14.47 -3.49 6.55
CA PRO A 225 -14.22 -2.74 5.32
C PRO A 225 -13.67 -1.32 5.58
N LEU A 226 -13.78 -0.84 6.81
CA LEU A 226 -13.20 0.43 7.23
C LEU A 226 -11.78 0.28 7.77
N GLY A 227 -11.20 -0.93 7.69
CA GLY A 227 -9.83 -1.24 8.08
C GLY A 227 -9.59 -1.19 9.58
N SER A 228 -10.54 -1.65 10.38
CA SER A 228 -10.45 -1.71 11.84
C SER A 228 -9.46 -2.75 12.36
N ASN A 229 -9.04 -3.70 11.53
CA ASN A 229 -8.02 -4.66 11.88
C ASN A 229 -6.61 -4.09 11.66
N GLU A 230 -5.69 -4.51 12.52
CA GLU A 230 -4.27 -4.13 12.42
C GLU A 230 -3.53 -5.14 11.54
N ILE A 231 -2.86 -4.64 10.51
CA ILE A 231 -2.11 -5.43 9.53
C ILE A 231 -0.71 -4.84 9.42
N SER A 232 0.32 -5.69 9.28
CA SER A 232 1.67 -5.19 8.98
C SER A 232 1.75 -4.68 7.54
N MET A 233 2.60 -3.67 7.30
CA MET A 233 2.72 -3.09 5.96
C MET A 233 3.18 -4.14 4.93
N ILE A 234 4.14 -4.99 5.30
CA ILE A 234 4.66 -6.02 4.39
C ILE A 234 3.60 -7.07 4.04
N ASP A 235 2.77 -7.45 5.00
CA ASP A 235 1.67 -8.39 4.75
C ASP A 235 0.58 -7.75 3.86
N PHE A 236 0.25 -6.50 4.14
CA PHE A 236 -0.74 -5.74 3.35
C PHE A 236 -0.26 -5.45 1.91
N ALA A 237 1.06 -5.36 1.72
CA ALA A 237 1.66 -5.14 0.40
C ALA A 237 1.41 -6.32 -0.56
N ASN A 238 1.32 -7.56 -0.07
CA ASN A 238 0.97 -8.73 -0.90
C ASN A 238 -0.37 -8.51 -1.62
N GLY A 239 -1.39 -8.07 -0.88
CA GLY A 239 -2.71 -7.81 -1.45
C GLY A 239 -2.68 -6.71 -2.52
N TYR A 240 -2.00 -5.61 -2.25
CA TYR A 240 -1.91 -4.51 -3.21
C TYR A 240 -1.02 -4.85 -4.42
N ALA A 241 0.05 -5.62 -4.24
CA ALA A 241 0.86 -6.12 -5.36
C ALA A 241 0.02 -7.01 -6.29
N THR A 242 -0.87 -7.85 -5.73
CA THR A 242 -1.81 -8.68 -6.49
C THR A 242 -2.78 -7.81 -7.32
N LEU A 243 -3.36 -6.74 -6.75
CA LEU A 243 -4.20 -5.80 -7.50
C LEU A 243 -3.41 -5.08 -8.60
N ALA A 244 -2.18 -4.64 -8.30
CA ALA A 244 -1.31 -3.96 -9.24
C ALA A 244 -0.82 -4.88 -10.36
N ASN A 245 -0.70 -6.18 -10.12
CA ASN A 245 -0.34 -7.21 -11.09
C ASN A 245 -1.56 -7.89 -11.75
N MET A 246 -2.68 -7.16 -11.85
CA MET A 246 -3.89 -7.61 -12.54
C MET A 246 -4.47 -8.94 -12.03
N GLY A 247 -4.36 -9.18 -10.73
CA GLY A 247 -4.91 -10.38 -10.07
C GLY A 247 -3.95 -11.55 -9.96
N LYS A 248 -2.72 -11.39 -10.40
CA LYS A 248 -1.66 -12.38 -10.24
C LYS A 248 -0.88 -12.11 -8.97
N LYS A 249 -0.88 -13.08 -8.07
CA LYS A 249 -0.22 -13.01 -6.78
C LYS A 249 1.25 -13.37 -6.91
N ASN A 250 2.11 -12.46 -6.44
CA ASN A 250 3.52 -12.70 -6.16
C ASN A 250 3.80 -12.23 -4.74
N LYS A 251 4.44 -13.06 -3.93
CA LYS A 251 4.82 -12.67 -2.58
C LYS A 251 5.90 -11.60 -2.63
N VAL A 252 5.68 -10.49 -1.90
CA VAL A 252 6.71 -9.44 -1.81
C VAL A 252 7.92 -9.95 -1.03
N HIS A 253 9.13 -9.62 -1.49
CA HIS A 253 10.37 -10.13 -0.93
C HIS A 253 11.55 -9.17 -1.13
N LEU A 254 12.57 -9.35 -0.28
CA LEU A 254 13.77 -8.52 -0.25
C LEU A 254 14.98 -9.25 -0.85
N ILE A 255 15.01 -10.60 -0.74
CA ILE A 255 16.13 -11.44 -1.12
C ILE A 255 15.86 -12.10 -2.46
N GLU A 256 16.71 -11.81 -3.44
CA GLU A 256 16.68 -12.45 -4.76
C GLU A 256 17.40 -13.80 -4.73
N LYS A 257 18.62 -13.81 -4.18
CA LYS A 257 19.50 -14.97 -4.21
C LYS A 257 20.47 -14.99 -3.05
N ILE A 258 20.87 -16.19 -2.60
CA ILE A 258 21.92 -16.41 -1.60
C ILE A 258 22.93 -17.42 -2.13
N THR A 259 24.22 -17.10 -2.01
CA THR A 259 25.29 -18.02 -2.37
C THR A 259 26.24 -18.22 -1.19
N ASP A 260 27.03 -19.31 -1.23
CA ASP A 260 28.17 -19.50 -0.36
C ASP A 260 29.39 -18.66 -0.81
N ILE A 261 30.51 -18.79 -0.09
CA ILE A 261 31.76 -18.10 -0.40
C ILE A 261 32.31 -18.47 -1.78
N ASN A 262 32.00 -19.68 -2.29
CA ASN A 262 32.44 -20.22 -3.59
C ASN A 262 31.47 -19.86 -4.72
N ASN A 263 30.43 -19.03 -4.45
CA ASN A 263 29.34 -18.65 -5.36
C ASN A 263 28.38 -19.80 -5.73
N ASN A 264 28.35 -20.91 -4.99
CA ASN A 264 27.31 -21.92 -5.16
C ASN A 264 25.99 -21.36 -4.67
N ILE A 265 24.92 -21.49 -5.46
CA ILE A 265 23.59 -21.03 -5.09
C ILE A 265 23.03 -21.93 -3.98
N ILE A 266 22.70 -21.33 -2.84
CA ILE A 266 22.05 -21.98 -1.69
C ILE A 266 20.54 -21.75 -1.72
N TYR A 267 20.14 -20.54 -2.13
CA TYR A 267 18.76 -20.14 -2.27
C TYR A 267 18.60 -19.20 -3.47
N GLU A 268 17.52 -19.34 -4.19
CA GLU A 268 17.11 -18.43 -5.25
C GLU A 268 15.59 -18.28 -5.17
N HIS A 269 15.14 -17.03 -5.15
CA HIS A 269 13.71 -16.74 -5.13
C HIS A 269 13.09 -17.29 -6.42
N LYS A 270 12.00 -18.04 -6.28
CA LYS A 270 11.20 -18.49 -7.41
C LYS A 270 9.88 -17.75 -7.35
N SER A 271 9.54 -17.09 -8.43
CA SER A 271 8.21 -16.50 -8.56
C SER A 271 7.17 -17.62 -8.60
N ASP A 272 6.29 -17.62 -7.61
CA ASP A 272 5.11 -18.48 -7.55
C ASP A 272 3.90 -17.68 -8.04
N GLU A 273 4.00 -17.08 -9.26
CA GLU A 273 2.92 -16.30 -9.85
C GLU A 273 1.68 -17.17 -10.04
N GLU A 274 0.62 -16.84 -9.33
CA GLU A 274 -0.68 -17.51 -9.37
C GLU A 274 -1.78 -16.51 -9.69
N GLU A 275 -2.62 -16.79 -10.69
CA GLU A 275 -3.80 -15.98 -11.00
C GLU A 275 -4.90 -16.29 -9.95
N VAL A 276 -5.07 -15.43 -8.97
CA VAL A 276 -6.01 -15.60 -7.85
C VAL A 276 -7.24 -14.72 -7.97
N LEU A 277 -7.17 -13.63 -8.74
CA LEU A 277 -8.29 -12.72 -8.99
C LEU A 277 -8.59 -12.64 -10.48
N ASN A 278 -9.86 -12.44 -10.82
CA ASN A 278 -10.27 -12.24 -12.21
C ASN A 278 -9.82 -10.88 -12.74
N LYS A 279 -8.91 -10.88 -13.72
CA LYS A 279 -8.31 -9.68 -14.31
C LYS A 279 -9.32 -8.64 -14.80
N LYS A 280 -10.52 -9.04 -15.20
CA LYS A 280 -11.56 -8.11 -15.67
C LYS A 280 -12.08 -7.23 -14.55
N TYR A 281 -12.38 -7.82 -13.39
CA TYR A 281 -12.84 -7.06 -12.23
C TYR A 281 -11.71 -6.24 -11.60
N VAL A 282 -10.46 -6.77 -11.62
CA VAL A 282 -9.28 -6.00 -11.20
C VAL A 282 -9.07 -4.78 -12.09
N TYR A 283 -9.22 -4.93 -13.43
CA TYR A 283 -9.13 -3.80 -14.36
C TYR A 283 -10.19 -2.72 -14.04
N ILE A 284 -11.46 -3.12 -13.87
CA ILE A 284 -12.54 -2.19 -13.51
C ILE A 284 -12.25 -1.49 -12.18
N LEU A 285 -11.79 -2.23 -11.17
CA LEU A 285 -11.40 -1.66 -9.89
C LEU A 285 -10.24 -0.66 -10.03
N ASN A 286 -9.21 -1.01 -10.80
CA ASN A 286 -8.06 -0.14 -11.05
C ASN A 286 -8.49 1.18 -11.72
N GLU A 287 -9.40 1.12 -12.68
CA GLU A 287 -10.02 2.30 -13.29
C GLU A 287 -10.83 3.12 -12.28
N LEU A 288 -11.63 2.47 -11.44
CA LEU A 288 -12.43 3.13 -10.41
C LEU A 288 -11.55 3.87 -9.38
N LEU A 289 -10.40 3.32 -9.01
CA LEU A 289 -9.47 3.93 -8.07
C LEU A 289 -8.82 5.21 -8.63
N THR A 290 -8.79 5.42 -9.95
CA THR A 290 -8.35 6.70 -10.53
C THR A 290 -9.31 7.86 -10.23
N ASN A 291 -10.56 7.57 -9.90
CA ASN A 291 -11.57 8.58 -9.58
C ASN A 291 -11.32 9.28 -8.24
N THR A 292 -10.44 8.73 -7.40
CA THR A 292 -10.07 9.36 -6.11
C THR A 292 -9.37 10.72 -6.27
N TYR A 293 -8.89 11.05 -7.47
CA TYR A 293 -8.30 12.36 -7.81
C TYR A 293 -8.93 13.01 -9.06
N ASN A 294 -10.06 12.50 -9.53
CA ASN A 294 -10.75 13.03 -10.71
C ASN A 294 -11.69 14.18 -10.33
N TYR A 295 -11.46 15.37 -10.89
CA TYR A 295 -12.28 16.57 -10.64
C TYR A 295 -13.74 16.42 -11.06
N THR A 296 -14.06 15.56 -12.03
CA THR A 296 -15.44 15.32 -12.47
C THR A 296 -16.32 14.80 -11.34
N PHE A 297 -15.72 14.12 -10.34
CA PHE A 297 -16.42 13.63 -9.16
C PHE A 297 -16.67 14.69 -8.07
N VAL A 298 -16.19 15.93 -8.19
CA VAL A 298 -16.48 16.96 -7.19
C VAL A 298 -17.98 17.25 -7.17
N ASP A 299 -18.62 17.01 -6.01
CA ASP A 299 -20.06 17.20 -5.80
C ASP A 299 -20.31 17.69 -4.36
N TYR A 300 -21.16 17.04 -3.57
CA TYR A 300 -21.42 17.38 -2.14
C TYR A 300 -20.15 17.28 -1.26
N THR A 301 -19.15 16.55 -1.73
CA THR A 301 -17.81 16.50 -1.16
C THR A 301 -16.77 16.34 -2.30
N SER A 302 -15.52 16.33 -1.94
CA SER A 302 -14.41 16.19 -2.90
C SER A 302 -13.79 14.81 -2.84
N PRO A 303 -13.32 14.27 -3.98
CA PRO A 303 -12.48 13.08 -4.02
C PRO A 303 -11.27 13.19 -3.09
N THR A 304 -10.91 12.09 -2.45
CA THR A 304 -9.98 12.08 -1.30
C THR A 304 -8.53 12.41 -1.66
N MET A 305 -8.16 12.27 -2.93
CA MET A 305 -6.79 12.44 -3.42
C MET A 305 -6.61 13.62 -4.38
N LEU A 306 -7.58 14.54 -4.48
CA LEU A 306 -7.52 15.68 -5.44
C LEU A 306 -6.24 16.51 -5.33
N SER A 307 -5.63 16.61 -4.15
CA SER A 307 -4.42 17.40 -3.92
C SER A 307 -3.22 16.93 -4.73
N ILE A 308 -3.16 15.63 -5.08
CA ILE A 308 -2.02 15.05 -5.82
C ILE A 308 -2.02 15.44 -7.31
N ASN A 309 -3.13 15.92 -7.88
CA ASN A 309 -3.22 16.30 -9.29
C ASN A 309 -2.21 17.36 -9.74
N LYS A 310 -1.65 18.12 -8.79
CA LYS A 310 -0.60 19.12 -9.07
C LYS A 310 0.78 18.49 -9.19
N ILE A 311 0.92 17.22 -8.81
CA ILE A 311 2.20 16.51 -8.71
C ILE A 311 2.26 15.40 -9.76
N ILE A 312 1.20 14.61 -9.89
CA ILE A 312 1.20 13.44 -10.78
C ILE A 312 1.03 13.83 -12.24
N THR A 313 1.70 13.08 -13.11
CA THR A 313 1.66 13.24 -14.58
C THR A 313 1.24 11.96 -15.30
N ARG A 314 1.05 10.88 -14.55
CA ARG A 314 0.68 9.54 -15.02
C ARG A 314 -0.64 9.10 -14.38
N LYS A 315 -1.18 8.00 -14.89
CA LYS A 315 -2.37 7.36 -14.35
C LYS A 315 -1.97 6.37 -13.24
N TYR A 316 -2.68 6.41 -12.11
CA TYR A 316 -2.45 5.56 -10.96
C TYR A 316 -3.76 5.13 -10.32
N SER A 317 -3.83 3.91 -9.83
CA SER A 317 -4.83 3.48 -8.86
C SER A 317 -4.38 3.91 -7.47
N VAL A 318 -5.16 4.77 -6.79
CA VAL A 318 -4.74 5.34 -5.50
C VAL A 318 -5.85 5.25 -4.48
N LYS A 319 -5.51 4.89 -3.24
CA LYS A 319 -6.42 4.92 -2.11
C LYS A 319 -5.78 5.51 -0.88
N SER A 320 -6.44 6.46 -0.24
CA SER A 320 -6.08 6.96 1.10
C SER A 320 -6.84 6.22 2.17
N GLY A 321 -6.21 6.09 3.34
CA GLY A 321 -6.81 5.56 4.56
C GLY A 321 -6.46 6.45 5.73
N SER A 322 -7.37 6.60 6.68
CA SER A 322 -7.12 7.28 7.95
C SER A 322 -7.96 6.66 9.05
N THR A 323 -7.36 6.60 10.22
CA THR A 323 -8.04 6.37 11.51
C THR A 323 -7.82 7.60 12.38
N SER A 324 -8.05 7.52 13.68
CA SER A 324 -7.67 8.61 14.59
C SER A 324 -6.15 8.84 14.62
N SER A 325 -5.36 7.76 14.56
CA SER A 325 -3.90 7.78 14.77
C SER A 325 -3.08 7.38 13.55
N ASP A 326 -3.70 6.81 12.52
CA ASP A 326 -3.01 6.27 11.34
C ASP A 326 -3.38 7.03 10.08
N THR A 327 -2.39 7.30 9.25
CA THR A 327 -2.58 7.90 7.93
C THR A 327 -1.87 7.05 6.89
N TRP A 328 -2.61 6.61 5.87
CA TRP A 328 -2.12 5.77 4.79
C TRP A 328 -2.36 6.39 3.43
N THR A 329 -1.41 6.23 2.53
CA THR A 329 -1.58 6.38 1.09
C THR A 329 -0.97 5.18 0.40
N VAL A 330 -1.77 4.49 -0.39
CA VAL A 330 -1.33 3.35 -1.20
C VAL A 330 -1.74 3.62 -2.63
N GLY A 331 -0.81 3.49 -3.54
CA GLY A 331 -1.14 3.66 -4.94
C GLY A 331 -0.08 3.05 -5.86
N TYR A 332 -0.51 2.74 -7.06
CA TYR A 332 0.25 1.93 -8.00
C TYR A 332 -0.18 2.14 -9.45
N ASN A 333 0.65 1.68 -10.35
CA ASN A 333 0.34 1.31 -11.72
C ASN A 333 0.98 -0.07 -12.01
N ASN A 334 1.08 -0.46 -13.26
CA ASN A 334 1.71 -1.73 -13.65
C ASN A 334 3.25 -1.78 -13.48
N ASP A 335 3.89 -0.67 -13.11
CA ASP A 335 5.36 -0.56 -13.03
C ASP A 335 5.88 -0.32 -11.61
N ALA A 336 5.05 0.22 -10.71
CA ALA A 336 5.42 0.46 -9.32
C ALA A 336 4.21 0.50 -8.39
N LEU A 337 4.38 -0.04 -7.18
CA LEU A 337 3.51 0.12 -6.03
C LEU A 337 4.29 0.88 -4.95
N VAL A 338 3.72 1.96 -4.43
CA VAL A 338 4.26 2.70 -3.29
C VAL A 338 3.22 2.72 -2.18
N MET A 339 3.65 2.35 -0.97
CA MET A 339 2.83 2.41 0.24
C MET A 339 3.51 3.34 1.24
N VAL A 340 2.73 4.23 1.84
CA VAL A 340 3.20 5.17 2.87
C VAL A 340 2.23 5.15 4.05
N TRP A 341 2.75 4.89 5.24
CA TRP A 341 2.08 5.11 6.52
C TRP A 341 2.77 6.22 7.28
N SER A 342 2.01 7.05 7.97
CA SER A 342 2.52 8.06 8.92
C SER A 342 1.63 8.10 10.15
N GLY A 343 2.24 8.18 11.33
CA GLY A 343 1.53 8.19 12.61
C GLY A 343 2.49 8.32 13.79
N TYR A 344 1.97 8.16 14.99
CA TYR A 344 2.74 8.16 16.22
C TYR A 344 2.74 6.77 16.85
N ASP A 345 3.84 6.37 17.49
CA ASP A 345 3.97 5.05 18.10
C ASP A 345 3.02 4.86 19.29
N ASP A 346 2.70 5.93 19.97
CA ASP A 346 1.80 5.99 21.14
C ASP A 346 0.32 6.15 20.78
N ASN A 347 -0.04 6.06 19.49
CA ASN A 347 -1.40 6.28 18.96
C ASN A 347 -1.94 7.71 19.20
N THR A 348 -1.10 8.69 19.41
CA THR A 348 -1.51 10.11 19.41
C THR A 348 -2.25 10.43 18.10
N PRO A 349 -3.41 11.11 18.15
CA PRO A 349 -4.18 11.42 16.95
C PRO A 349 -3.39 12.26 15.93
N THR A 350 -3.47 11.86 14.66
CA THR A 350 -2.82 12.57 13.55
C THR A 350 -3.62 13.81 13.15
N LYS A 351 -2.90 14.89 12.79
CA LYS A 351 -3.50 16.13 12.29
C LYS A 351 -3.58 16.13 10.75
N LYS A 352 -4.35 17.05 10.20
CA LYS A 352 -4.55 17.19 8.74
C LYS A 352 -3.25 17.37 7.95
N ASN A 353 -2.24 18.06 8.51
CA ASN A 353 -0.94 18.24 7.88
C ASN A 353 -0.21 16.90 7.65
N VAL A 354 -0.35 15.92 8.55
CA VAL A 354 0.20 14.57 8.39
C VAL A 354 -0.41 13.90 7.15
N SER A 355 -1.73 14.01 6.97
CA SER A 355 -2.40 13.45 5.80
C SER A 355 -1.97 14.11 4.48
N ILE A 356 -1.71 15.41 4.50
CA ILE A 356 -1.20 16.13 3.31
C ILE A 356 0.23 15.67 3.00
N ALA A 357 1.11 15.66 4.00
CA ALA A 357 2.49 15.20 3.87
C ALA A 357 2.57 13.75 3.35
N ASN A 358 1.76 12.85 3.91
CA ASN A 358 1.72 11.44 3.51
C ASN A 358 1.33 11.28 2.02
N LYS A 359 0.33 12.02 1.53
CA LYS A 359 -0.06 12.02 0.11
C LYS A 359 1.03 12.60 -0.79
N ASN A 360 1.72 13.65 -0.34
CA ASN A 360 2.83 14.26 -1.08
C ASN A 360 4.03 13.31 -1.18
N ILE A 361 4.39 12.64 -0.08
CA ILE A 361 5.46 11.62 -0.08
C ILE A 361 5.15 10.57 -1.15
N TRP A 362 3.95 10.01 -1.13
CA TRP A 362 3.54 9.03 -2.12
C TRP A 362 3.65 9.57 -3.56
N ALA A 363 3.02 10.72 -3.83
CA ALA A 363 2.93 11.27 -5.18
C ALA A 363 4.30 11.67 -5.75
N LYS A 364 5.15 12.34 -4.95
CA LYS A 364 6.48 12.74 -5.36
C LYS A 364 7.39 11.53 -5.58
N THR A 365 7.29 10.53 -4.70
CA THR A 365 8.10 9.32 -4.81
C THR A 365 7.78 8.54 -6.07
N ILE A 366 6.51 8.23 -6.33
CA ILE A 366 6.13 7.41 -7.48
C ILE A 366 6.41 8.14 -8.82
N GLU A 367 6.22 9.45 -8.89
CA GLU A 367 6.54 10.24 -10.09
C GLU A 367 8.05 10.27 -10.35
N GLU A 368 8.85 10.45 -9.29
CA GLU A 368 10.30 10.57 -9.43
C GLU A 368 10.95 9.23 -9.83
N ILE A 369 10.56 8.12 -9.20
CA ILE A 369 11.11 6.80 -9.56
C ILE A 369 10.73 6.37 -10.98
N LEU A 370 9.59 6.83 -11.49
CA LEU A 370 9.12 6.52 -12.84
C LEU A 370 9.45 7.58 -13.89
N LYS A 371 10.11 8.69 -13.54
CA LYS A 371 10.30 9.85 -14.44
C LYS A 371 10.91 9.52 -15.80
N ASN A 372 11.83 8.57 -15.83
CA ASN A 372 12.56 8.15 -17.03
C ASN A 372 11.95 6.91 -17.70
N THR A 373 10.85 6.39 -17.21
CA THR A 373 10.16 5.23 -17.79
C THR A 373 9.07 5.68 -18.75
N LYS A 374 8.64 4.78 -19.64
CA LYS A 374 7.50 5.00 -20.51
C LYS A 374 6.22 5.14 -19.68
N LYS A 375 5.32 6.07 -20.07
CA LYS A 375 3.99 6.16 -19.43
C LYS A 375 3.14 4.99 -19.91
N THR A 376 2.88 4.04 -19.03
CA THR A 376 2.10 2.84 -19.30
C THR A 376 0.84 2.80 -18.45
N TRP A 377 -0.12 2.00 -18.89
CA TRP A 377 -1.33 1.64 -18.15
C TRP A 377 -1.71 0.22 -18.53
N TYR A 378 -2.64 -0.35 -17.83
CA TYR A 378 -3.14 -1.69 -18.09
C TYR A 378 -3.86 -1.79 -19.43
N GLU A 379 -3.64 -2.90 -20.14
CA GLU A 379 -4.41 -3.23 -21.31
C GLU A 379 -5.85 -3.60 -20.92
N ILE A 380 -6.81 -3.17 -21.74
CA ILE A 380 -8.23 -3.46 -21.50
C ILE A 380 -8.46 -4.96 -21.78
N PRO A 381 -8.91 -5.75 -20.78
CA PRO A 381 -9.23 -7.15 -21.00
C PRO A 381 -10.41 -7.33 -21.96
N ASP A 382 -10.47 -8.51 -22.61
CA ASP A 382 -11.62 -8.87 -23.42
C ASP A 382 -12.92 -8.81 -22.62
N ASN A 383 -14.03 -8.52 -23.32
CA ASN A 383 -15.37 -8.43 -22.71
C ASN A 383 -15.54 -7.28 -21.71
N ILE A 384 -14.75 -6.22 -21.85
CA ILE A 384 -14.92 -4.96 -21.14
C ILE A 384 -15.50 -3.93 -22.11
N THR A 385 -16.51 -3.19 -21.66
CA THR A 385 -17.08 -2.04 -22.36
C THR A 385 -16.99 -0.79 -21.48
N ALA A 386 -17.21 0.37 -22.07
CA ALA A 386 -17.21 1.63 -21.36
C ALA A 386 -18.48 2.43 -21.69
N SER A 387 -19.01 3.13 -20.71
CA SER A 387 -20.20 4.00 -20.87
C SER A 387 -19.97 5.35 -20.20
N LEU A 388 -20.50 6.40 -20.82
CA LEU A 388 -20.57 7.74 -20.25
C LEU A 388 -21.75 7.82 -19.29
N VAL A 389 -21.48 8.06 -18.02
CA VAL A 389 -22.51 8.13 -16.97
C VAL A 389 -22.27 9.33 -16.06
N ASN A 390 -23.34 9.78 -15.42
CA ASN A 390 -23.21 10.73 -14.32
C ASN A 390 -22.38 10.07 -13.18
N PRO A 391 -21.28 10.68 -12.73
CA PRO A 391 -20.42 10.08 -11.72
C PRO A 391 -21.16 9.78 -10.41
N LEU A 392 -22.12 10.60 -10.02
CA LEU A 392 -22.81 10.46 -8.74
C LEU A 392 -23.90 9.40 -8.75
N SER A 393 -24.81 9.44 -9.76
CA SER A 393 -25.91 8.47 -9.85
C SER A 393 -25.51 7.16 -10.55
N GLY A 394 -24.48 7.19 -11.39
CA GLY A 394 -24.10 6.05 -12.24
C GLY A 394 -25.04 5.85 -13.44
N GLU A 395 -26.01 6.74 -13.66
CA GLU A 395 -26.97 6.64 -14.75
C GLU A 395 -26.45 7.33 -16.02
N THR A 396 -26.88 6.83 -17.19
CA THR A 396 -26.67 7.49 -18.48
C THR A 396 -27.67 8.66 -18.64
N ASN A 397 -27.24 9.71 -19.34
CA ASN A 397 -28.09 10.88 -19.63
C ASN A 397 -28.68 11.59 -18.39
N ASP A 398 -28.01 11.50 -17.25
CA ASP A 398 -28.41 12.14 -15.99
C ASP A 398 -27.55 13.39 -15.72
N GLY A 399 -28.07 14.55 -16.10
CA GLY A 399 -27.43 15.87 -15.90
C GLY A 399 -26.28 16.17 -16.85
N ASN A 400 -25.49 17.19 -16.52
CA ASN A 400 -24.46 17.77 -17.39
C ASN A 400 -23.05 17.23 -17.13
N LYS A 401 -22.86 16.45 -16.04
CA LYS A 401 -21.56 15.86 -15.68
C LYS A 401 -21.51 14.42 -16.14
N ASN A 402 -20.55 14.09 -16.99
CA ASN A 402 -20.35 12.73 -17.45
C ASN A 402 -18.90 12.30 -17.22
N THR A 403 -18.73 11.05 -16.86
CA THR A 403 -17.43 10.37 -16.73
C THR A 403 -17.48 9.02 -17.44
N LEU A 404 -16.36 8.59 -17.99
CA LEU A 404 -16.25 7.26 -18.60
C LEU A 404 -16.00 6.24 -17.51
N LEU A 405 -16.89 5.27 -17.37
CA LEU A 405 -16.72 4.12 -16.47
C LEU A 405 -16.72 2.82 -17.27
N PHE A 406 -16.06 1.80 -16.73
CA PHE A 406 -15.87 0.50 -17.35
C PHE A 406 -16.76 -0.56 -16.70
N TYR A 407 -17.21 -1.51 -17.52
CA TYR A 407 -18.17 -2.55 -17.16
C TYR A 407 -17.81 -3.87 -17.86
N ILE A 408 -18.26 -4.99 -17.31
CA ILE A 408 -18.36 -6.21 -18.10
C ILE A 408 -19.42 -5.97 -19.18
N ASN A 409 -19.13 -6.35 -20.41
CA ASN A 409 -20.05 -6.13 -21.55
C ASN A 409 -21.45 -6.70 -21.25
N GLY A 410 -22.47 -5.90 -21.43
CA GLY A 410 -23.87 -6.22 -21.12
C GLY A 410 -24.30 -5.90 -19.69
N THR A 411 -23.39 -5.36 -18.82
CA THR A 411 -23.72 -4.89 -17.46
C THR A 411 -23.69 -3.37 -17.31
N GLU A 412 -23.37 -2.64 -18.38
CA GLU A 412 -23.42 -1.20 -18.44
C GLU A 412 -24.86 -0.69 -18.31
N PRO A 413 -25.07 0.51 -17.74
CA PRO A 413 -26.41 1.11 -17.66
C PRO A 413 -27.00 1.30 -19.05
N ASN A 414 -28.24 0.81 -19.25
CA ASN A 414 -28.97 0.93 -20.51
C ASN A 414 -29.35 2.38 -20.81
N ASN A 415 -29.14 2.80 -22.05
CA ASN A 415 -29.63 4.10 -22.59
C ASN A 415 -31.17 4.17 -22.74
N ASN A 416 -31.92 3.29 -22.09
CA ASN A 416 -33.38 3.27 -22.20
C ASN A 416 -33.92 4.56 -21.59
N TYR A 417 -34.35 5.44 -22.46
CA TYR A 417 -35.15 6.61 -22.13
C TYR A 417 -36.25 6.20 -21.18
N LYS A 418 -36.18 6.61 -19.91
CA LYS A 418 -37.42 6.76 -19.13
C LYS A 418 -38.20 7.82 -19.83
N GLN A 419 -39.17 7.44 -20.72
CA GLN A 419 -40.23 8.34 -21.12
C GLN A 419 -40.85 8.85 -19.83
N LYS A 420 -40.62 10.16 -19.55
CA LYS A 420 -41.36 10.85 -18.49
C LYS A 420 -42.84 10.72 -18.84
N LYS A 421 -43.56 9.90 -18.06
CA LYS A 421 -45.01 9.95 -18.00
C LYS A 421 -45.43 11.19 -17.25
#